data_c312eebbffec6e16ebe41d0c852cab8a
#
_entry.id   c312eebbffec6e16ebe41d0c852cab8a
#
_cell.length_a   1.000
_cell.length_b   1.000
_cell.length_c   1.000
_cell.angle_alpha   90.00
_cell.angle_beta   90.00
_cell.angle_gamma   90.00
#
_symmetry.space_group_name_H-M   'P 1'
#
loop_
_entity.id
_entity.type
_entity.pdbx_description
1 polymer ?
#
loop_
_entity_poly.entity_id
_entity_poly.type
_entity_poly.pdbx_seq_one_letter_code
_entity_poly.pdbx_strand_id
1 'polypeptide(L)'
;MTDVHNEAAEISIILNGEEVNVQEDMTIREASSKMMVDIPTICWSENLEPANACRLCVVEVEGSKTLVPSCSRKVENGMNISTTSDRVKASRRMILEFLATANDLSQAPEITGLFDDYGVDIDRYETPTRISAEVKIEDELYVRDYSKCILCYKCVDACGEQAQN
;
A
#
# COMPACT_ATOMS: atom_id res chain seq x y z
N MET A 1 -12.70 9.41 37.70
CA MET A 1 -11.65 9.26 36.68
C MET A 1 -12.25 9.83 35.41
N THR A 2 -11.88 11.04 35.05
CA THR A 2 -12.37 11.76 33.89
C THR A 2 -11.54 11.30 32.70
N ASP A 3 -12.16 10.55 31.79
CA ASP A 3 -11.61 10.25 30.48
C ASP A 3 -11.42 11.58 29.74
N VAL A 4 -10.18 12.05 29.70
CA VAL A 4 -9.79 13.16 28.82
C VAL A 4 -9.65 12.53 27.45
N HIS A 5 -10.74 12.51 26.68
CA HIS A 5 -10.63 12.35 25.23
C HIS A 5 -9.80 13.54 24.72
N ASN A 6 -8.52 13.30 24.49
CA ASN A 6 -7.68 14.22 23.75
C ASN A 6 -8.15 14.16 22.29
N GLU A 7 -9.14 14.97 21.92
CA GLU A 7 -9.54 15.12 20.54
C GLU A 7 -8.33 15.66 19.77
N ALA A 8 -7.85 14.87 18.81
CA ALA A 8 -6.75 15.29 17.94
C ALA A 8 -7.13 16.62 17.27
N ALA A 9 -6.18 17.54 17.17
CA ALA A 9 -6.42 18.84 16.56
C ALA A 9 -6.86 18.69 15.11
N GLU A 10 -7.83 19.48 14.67
CA GLU A 10 -8.25 19.57 13.28
C GLU A 10 -7.28 20.47 12.51
N ILE A 11 -6.77 19.97 11.39
CA ILE A 11 -5.84 20.65 10.49
C ILE A 11 -6.39 20.69 9.07
N SER A 12 -5.95 21.67 8.26
CA SER A 12 -6.30 21.76 6.85
C SER A 12 -5.17 21.22 5.98
N ILE A 13 -5.53 20.40 5.00
CA ILE A 13 -4.64 19.90 3.94
C ILE A 13 -5.27 20.13 2.57
N ILE A 14 -4.47 20.06 1.52
CA ILE A 14 -4.94 20.06 0.13
C ILE A 14 -4.73 18.67 -0.45
N LEU A 15 -5.82 18.00 -0.83
CA LEU A 15 -5.80 16.68 -1.45
C LEU A 15 -6.30 16.75 -2.90
N ASN A 16 -5.46 16.47 -3.88
CA ASN A 16 -5.77 16.56 -5.30
C ASN A 16 -6.35 17.91 -5.73
N GLY A 17 -5.94 19.01 -5.06
CA GLY A 17 -6.41 20.37 -5.33
C GLY A 17 -7.65 20.81 -4.54
N GLU A 18 -8.22 19.94 -3.70
CA GLU A 18 -9.35 20.26 -2.83
C GLU A 18 -8.86 20.44 -1.38
N GLU A 19 -9.29 21.53 -0.74
CA GLU A 19 -9.00 21.79 0.68
C GLU A 19 -9.91 20.96 1.57
N VAL A 20 -9.30 20.28 2.57
CA VAL A 20 -9.99 19.33 3.44
C VAL A 20 -9.51 19.48 4.87
N ASN A 21 -10.46 19.45 5.81
CA ASN A 21 -10.16 19.38 7.24
C ASN A 21 -10.10 17.92 7.70
N VAL A 22 -9.03 17.58 8.38
CA VAL A 22 -8.73 16.23 8.89
C VAL A 22 -8.11 16.30 10.28
N GLN A 23 -8.09 15.19 11.01
CA GLN A 23 -7.42 15.12 12.30
C GLN A 23 -5.91 14.94 12.09
N GLU A 24 -5.10 15.63 12.89
CA GLU A 24 -3.63 15.68 12.77
C GLU A 24 -2.95 14.31 12.93
N ASP A 25 -3.56 13.40 13.67
CA ASP A 25 -3.01 12.06 13.92
C ASP A 25 -3.24 11.07 12.77
N MET A 26 -4.05 11.43 11.77
CA MET A 26 -4.33 10.58 10.62
C MET A 26 -3.13 10.37 9.71
N THR A 27 -3.06 9.20 9.10
CA THR A 27 -2.21 8.97 7.93
C THR A 27 -2.80 9.62 6.68
N ILE A 28 -1.98 9.87 5.67
CA ILE A 28 -2.45 10.39 4.37
C ILE A 28 -3.50 9.42 3.77
N ARG A 29 -3.33 8.11 3.94
CA ARG A 29 -4.28 7.11 3.46
C ARG A 29 -5.64 7.23 4.14
N GLU A 30 -5.67 7.38 5.47
CA GLU A 30 -6.91 7.55 6.23
C GLU A 30 -7.63 8.85 5.86
N ALA A 31 -6.88 9.95 5.73
CA ALA A 31 -7.40 11.23 5.27
C ALA A 31 -8.00 11.12 3.85
N SER A 32 -7.31 10.43 2.92
CA SER A 32 -7.78 10.19 1.56
C SER A 32 -9.05 9.34 1.54
N SER A 33 -9.12 8.31 2.37
CA SER A 33 -10.29 7.42 2.47
C SER A 33 -11.54 8.17 2.94
N LYS A 34 -11.41 9.15 3.88
CA LYS A 34 -12.52 10.03 4.27
C LYS A 34 -13.09 10.85 3.11
N MET A 35 -12.25 11.16 2.12
CA MET A 35 -12.63 11.86 0.89
C MET A 35 -13.09 10.92 -0.22
N MET A 36 -13.26 9.63 0.05
CA MET A 36 -13.56 8.60 -0.94
C MET A 36 -12.50 8.50 -2.06
N VAL A 37 -11.26 8.94 -1.77
CA VAL A 37 -10.11 8.78 -2.65
C VAL A 37 -9.40 7.50 -2.26
N ASP A 38 -9.55 6.47 -3.08
CA ASP A 38 -8.89 5.19 -2.86
C ASP A 38 -7.43 5.25 -3.32
N ILE A 39 -6.53 4.83 -2.42
CA ILE A 39 -5.10 4.69 -2.70
C ILE A 39 -4.77 3.20 -2.63
N PRO A 40 -4.31 2.59 -3.74
CA PRO A 40 -4.04 1.15 -3.78
C PRO A 40 -2.94 0.75 -2.79
N THR A 41 -3.15 -0.36 -2.11
CA THR A 41 -2.23 -0.92 -1.12
C THR A 41 -2.14 -2.43 -1.26
N ILE A 42 -0.98 -3.01 -0.94
CA ILE A 42 -0.78 -4.47 -0.87
C ILE A 42 -0.40 -4.88 0.54
N CYS A 43 0.59 -4.22 1.13
CA CYS A 43 1.12 -4.59 2.45
C CYS A 43 0.39 -3.93 3.63
N TRP A 44 -0.62 -3.13 3.39
CA TRP A 44 -1.44 -2.53 4.44
C TRP A 44 -2.66 -3.42 4.76
N SER A 45 -3.04 -3.44 6.02
CA SER A 45 -4.30 -4.04 6.52
C SER A 45 -4.82 -3.18 7.67
N GLU A 46 -6.14 -3.14 7.85
CA GLU A 46 -6.79 -2.33 8.89
C GLU A 46 -6.34 -2.68 10.31
N ASN A 47 -6.00 -3.95 10.54
CA ASN A 47 -5.68 -4.48 11.87
C ASN A 47 -4.18 -4.73 12.09
N LEU A 48 -3.31 -4.26 11.19
CA LEU A 48 -1.86 -4.47 11.27
C LEU A 48 -1.14 -3.14 11.09
N GLU A 49 0.00 -2.99 11.76
CA GLU A 49 0.91 -1.90 11.48
C GLU A 49 1.42 -1.97 10.01
N PRO A 50 1.54 -0.84 9.31
CA PRO A 50 1.99 -0.85 7.92
C PRO A 50 3.42 -1.36 7.77
N ALA A 51 3.62 -2.48 7.10
CA ALA A 51 4.95 -3.04 6.81
C ALA A 51 5.83 -2.12 5.94
N ASN A 52 5.25 -1.14 5.26
CA ASN A 52 5.96 -0.20 4.36
C ASN A 52 6.79 -0.89 3.26
N ALA A 53 6.46 -2.11 2.89
CA ALA A 53 7.25 -2.93 1.97
C ALA A 53 6.92 -2.65 0.49
N CYS A 54 5.63 -2.68 0.12
CA CYS A 54 5.21 -2.72 -1.28
C CYS A 54 5.36 -1.39 -2.04
N ARG A 55 5.29 -0.25 -1.36
CA ARG A 55 5.35 1.10 -1.95
C ARG A 55 4.26 1.42 -2.99
N LEU A 56 3.24 0.60 -3.13
CA LEU A 56 2.13 0.88 -4.07
C LEU A 56 1.29 2.09 -3.61
N CYS A 57 1.24 2.34 -2.30
CA CYS A 57 0.51 3.44 -1.69
C CYS A 57 1.18 4.82 -1.80
N VAL A 58 2.28 4.96 -2.54
CA VAL A 58 3.00 6.24 -2.62
C VAL A 58 2.14 7.36 -3.20
N VAL A 59 2.35 8.55 -2.66
CA VAL A 59 1.75 9.82 -3.11
C VAL A 59 2.83 10.88 -3.26
N GLU A 60 2.54 11.93 -4.00
CA GLU A 60 3.40 13.09 -4.11
C GLU A 60 2.96 14.18 -3.12
N VAL A 61 3.91 14.69 -2.36
CA VAL A 61 3.70 15.79 -1.43
C VAL A 61 4.52 16.97 -1.92
N GLU A 62 3.90 18.13 -2.05
CA GLU A 62 4.59 19.34 -2.51
C GLU A 62 5.77 19.67 -1.60
N GLY A 63 6.90 20.02 -2.21
CA GLY A 63 8.17 20.28 -1.50
C GLY A 63 8.95 19.02 -1.13
N SER A 64 8.37 17.82 -1.26
CA SER A 64 9.11 16.56 -1.04
C SER A 64 9.90 16.16 -2.30
N LYS A 65 11.18 15.80 -2.11
CA LYS A 65 12.01 15.28 -3.20
C LYS A 65 11.61 13.89 -3.68
N THR A 66 10.99 13.11 -2.80
CA THR A 66 10.62 11.70 -3.03
C THR A 66 9.13 11.51 -2.84
N LEU A 67 8.58 10.50 -3.50
CA LEU A 67 7.24 10.01 -3.18
C LEU A 67 7.22 9.42 -1.77
N VAL A 68 6.12 9.65 -1.03
CA VAL A 68 5.98 9.21 0.36
C VAL A 68 4.91 8.13 0.49
N PRO A 69 5.05 7.16 1.40
CA PRO A 69 4.04 6.13 1.61
C PRO A 69 2.84 6.71 2.39
N SER A 70 1.66 6.68 1.79
CA SER A 70 0.45 7.21 2.42
C SER A 70 -0.04 6.38 3.62
N CYS A 71 0.28 5.08 3.66
CA CYS A 71 -0.17 4.16 4.69
C CYS A 71 0.46 4.41 6.08
N SER A 72 1.61 5.13 6.14
CA SER A 72 2.33 5.38 7.39
C SER A 72 2.69 6.85 7.61
N ARG A 73 2.70 7.67 6.56
CA ARG A 73 2.97 9.11 6.68
C ARG A 73 1.74 9.81 7.22
N LYS A 74 1.87 10.48 8.36
CA LYS A 74 0.84 11.34 8.93
C LYS A 74 0.71 12.64 8.15
N VAL A 75 -0.49 13.19 8.18
CA VAL A 75 -0.78 14.51 7.61
C VAL A 75 -0.18 15.62 8.47
N GLU A 76 0.14 16.74 7.86
CA GLU A 76 0.61 17.95 8.53
C GLU A 76 -0.17 19.15 7.98
N ASN A 77 -0.38 20.16 8.82
CA ASN A 77 -1.16 21.34 8.43
C ASN A 77 -0.56 22.04 7.20
N GLY A 78 -1.42 22.34 6.22
CA GLY A 78 -1.00 22.96 4.95
C GLY A 78 -0.34 22.01 3.95
N MET A 79 -0.28 20.70 4.24
CA MET A 79 0.28 19.72 3.30
C MET A 79 -0.53 19.68 2.01
N ASN A 80 0.16 19.77 0.85
CA ASN A 80 -0.47 19.63 -0.48
C ASN A 80 -0.07 18.28 -1.09
N ILE A 81 -1.07 17.44 -1.35
CA ILE A 81 -0.92 16.02 -1.68
C ILE A 81 -1.57 15.72 -3.03
N SER A 82 -0.82 15.07 -3.92
CA SER A 82 -1.36 14.51 -5.16
C SER A 82 -1.29 12.99 -5.13
N THR A 83 -2.43 12.34 -5.31
CA THR A 83 -2.55 10.87 -5.35
C THR A 83 -2.48 10.31 -6.77
N THR A 84 -2.53 11.17 -7.79
CA THR A 84 -2.69 10.80 -9.21
C THR A 84 -1.72 11.50 -10.15
N SER A 85 -0.65 12.11 -9.63
CA SER A 85 0.37 12.74 -10.48
C SER A 85 1.05 11.72 -11.41
N ASP A 86 1.65 12.18 -12.50
CA ASP A 86 2.34 11.30 -13.46
C ASP A 86 3.47 10.52 -12.79
N ARG A 87 4.16 11.13 -11.81
CA ARG A 87 5.19 10.46 -11.00
C ARG A 87 4.61 9.31 -10.17
N VAL A 88 3.46 9.53 -9.55
CA VAL A 88 2.75 8.50 -8.76
C VAL A 88 2.30 7.36 -9.66
N LYS A 89 1.66 7.67 -10.79
CA LYS A 89 1.21 6.67 -11.77
C LYS A 89 2.37 5.84 -12.31
N ALA A 90 3.47 6.49 -12.71
CA ALA A 90 4.67 5.82 -13.21
C ALA A 90 5.29 4.89 -12.15
N SER A 91 5.34 5.31 -10.89
CA SER A 91 5.86 4.48 -9.79
C SER A 91 4.98 3.26 -9.54
N ARG A 92 3.66 3.43 -9.48
CA ARG A 92 2.72 2.32 -9.29
C ARG A 92 2.76 1.32 -10.44
N ARG A 93 2.78 1.81 -11.68
CA ARG A 93 2.93 0.96 -12.87
C ARG A 93 4.17 0.09 -12.78
N MET A 94 5.33 0.69 -12.49
CA MET A 94 6.60 -0.04 -12.38
C MET A 94 6.55 -1.12 -11.28
N ILE A 95 5.94 -0.84 -10.13
CA ILE A 95 5.78 -1.80 -9.04
C ILE A 95 4.91 -2.99 -9.50
N LEU A 96 3.79 -2.71 -10.17
CA LEU A 96 2.88 -3.73 -10.67
C LEU A 96 3.55 -4.58 -11.77
N GLU A 97 4.34 -3.98 -12.67
CA GLU A 97 5.13 -4.68 -13.68
C GLU A 97 6.16 -5.62 -13.04
N PHE A 98 6.87 -5.18 -11.99
CA PHE A 98 7.79 -6.05 -11.25
C PHE A 98 7.08 -7.22 -10.57
N LEU A 99 5.92 -6.97 -9.95
CA LEU A 99 5.13 -8.04 -9.33
C LEU A 99 4.65 -9.06 -10.37
N ALA A 100 4.13 -8.60 -11.51
CA ALA A 100 3.67 -9.46 -12.59
C ALA A 100 4.79 -10.32 -13.18
N THR A 101 6.01 -9.77 -13.23
CA THR A 101 7.19 -10.46 -13.77
C THR A 101 7.75 -11.48 -12.78
N ALA A 102 7.79 -11.15 -11.48
CA ALA A 102 8.46 -11.97 -10.46
C ALA A 102 7.57 -13.06 -9.86
N ASN A 103 6.25 -12.88 -9.81
CA ASN A 103 5.34 -13.71 -9.02
C ASN A 103 4.24 -14.34 -9.89
N ASP A 104 3.68 -15.45 -9.40
CA ASP A 104 2.40 -15.98 -9.89
C ASP A 104 1.24 -15.27 -9.17
N LEU A 105 0.61 -14.32 -9.86
CA LEU A 105 -0.49 -13.52 -9.32
C LEU A 105 -1.87 -14.16 -9.49
N SER A 106 -1.96 -15.45 -9.82
CA SER A 106 -3.23 -16.15 -10.01
C SER A 106 -4.15 -16.18 -8.79
N GLN A 107 -3.60 -15.93 -7.61
CA GLN A 107 -4.33 -15.85 -6.33
C GLN A 107 -4.47 -14.41 -5.80
N ALA A 108 -4.16 -13.40 -6.61
CA ALA A 108 -4.17 -11.99 -6.23
C ALA A 108 -4.97 -11.12 -7.23
N PRO A 109 -6.27 -11.39 -7.41
CA PRO A 109 -7.11 -10.67 -8.38
C PRO A 109 -7.20 -9.17 -8.08
N GLU A 110 -7.06 -8.76 -6.83
CA GLU A 110 -7.02 -7.36 -6.43
C GLU A 110 -5.79 -6.61 -6.98
N ILE A 111 -4.69 -7.32 -7.26
CA ILE A 111 -3.49 -6.73 -7.87
C ILE A 111 -3.64 -6.69 -9.38
N THR A 112 -4.07 -7.78 -9.99
CA THR A 112 -4.25 -7.84 -11.45
C THR A 112 -5.38 -6.93 -11.93
N GLY A 113 -6.37 -6.65 -11.08
CA GLY A 113 -7.42 -5.66 -11.35
C GLY A 113 -6.92 -4.22 -11.54
N LEU A 114 -5.72 -3.90 -11.02
CA LEU A 114 -5.12 -2.58 -11.19
C LEU A 114 -4.34 -2.42 -12.51
N PHE A 115 -4.14 -3.49 -13.28
CA PHE A 115 -3.27 -3.46 -14.45
C PHE A 115 -3.75 -2.50 -15.52
N ASP A 116 -5.04 -2.51 -15.82
CA ASP A 116 -5.64 -1.63 -16.83
C ASP A 116 -5.57 -0.16 -16.38
N ASP A 117 -5.85 0.12 -15.10
CA ASP A 117 -5.84 1.48 -14.54
C ASP A 117 -4.48 2.14 -14.62
N TYR A 118 -3.41 1.35 -14.48
CA TYR A 118 -2.02 1.85 -14.52
C TYR A 118 -1.30 1.58 -15.84
N GLY A 119 -1.93 0.91 -16.82
CA GLY A 119 -1.34 0.58 -18.11
C GLY A 119 -0.12 -0.33 -17.95
N VAL A 120 -0.28 -1.41 -17.18
CA VAL A 120 0.79 -2.37 -16.86
C VAL A 120 1.16 -3.18 -18.10
N ASP A 121 2.44 -3.19 -18.44
CA ASP A 121 3.01 -4.03 -19.52
C ASP A 121 3.73 -5.22 -18.86
N ILE A 122 3.08 -6.39 -18.91
CA ILE A 122 3.59 -7.63 -18.30
C ILE A 122 4.82 -8.19 -19.03
N ASP A 123 5.04 -7.79 -20.28
CA ASP A 123 6.15 -8.25 -21.12
C ASP A 123 7.32 -7.25 -21.16
N ARG A 124 7.23 -6.16 -20.41
CA ARG A 124 8.24 -5.09 -20.40
C ARG A 124 9.65 -5.58 -20.08
N TYR A 125 9.77 -6.60 -19.24
CA TYR A 125 11.07 -7.15 -18.83
C TYR A 125 11.30 -8.49 -19.52
N GLU A 126 12.26 -8.51 -20.46
CA GLU A 126 12.53 -9.64 -21.38
C GLU A 126 12.99 -10.93 -20.69
N THR A 127 13.53 -10.83 -19.47
CA THR A 127 14.06 -12.00 -18.75
C THR A 127 13.46 -12.07 -17.35
N PRO A 128 12.19 -12.46 -17.21
CA PRO A 128 11.58 -12.55 -15.89
C PRO A 128 12.23 -13.67 -15.08
N THR A 129 12.83 -13.31 -13.97
CA THR A 129 13.23 -14.29 -12.95
C THR A 129 12.03 -14.51 -12.05
N ARG A 130 11.15 -15.42 -12.43
CA ARG A 130 10.03 -15.82 -11.57
C ARG A 130 10.55 -16.59 -10.36
N ILE A 131 9.98 -16.30 -9.23
CA ILE A 131 10.18 -17.08 -8.02
C ILE A 131 9.65 -18.49 -8.32
N SER A 132 10.55 -19.46 -8.38
CA SER A 132 10.21 -20.87 -8.53
C SER A 132 10.51 -21.57 -7.22
N ALA A 133 9.50 -22.12 -6.58
CA ALA A 133 9.62 -22.86 -5.35
C ALA A 133 8.78 -24.13 -5.43
N GLU A 134 9.29 -25.19 -4.85
CA GLU A 134 8.53 -26.43 -4.70
C GLU A 134 7.34 -26.19 -3.76
N VAL A 135 6.16 -26.64 -4.17
CA VAL A 135 4.96 -26.59 -3.34
C VAL A 135 5.13 -27.52 -2.16
N LYS A 136 4.99 -27.01 -0.95
CA LYS A 136 5.14 -27.78 0.29
C LYS A 136 3.77 -28.20 0.82
N ILE A 137 3.60 -29.51 0.93
CA ILE A 137 2.44 -30.17 1.53
C ILE A 137 2.98 -31.06 2.65
N GLU A 138 3.11 -30.47 3.85
CA GLU A 138 3.70 -31.16 5.02
C GLU A 138 2.64 -31.76 5.92
N ASP A 139 1.39 -31.30 5.81
CA ASP A 139 0.23 -31.79 6.54
C ASP A 139 -1.07 -31.56 5.74
N GLU A 140 -2.21 -31.99 6.31
CA GLU A 140 -3.54 -31.88 5.66
C GLU A 140 -4.23 -30.52 5.88
N LEU A 141 -3.63 -29.61 6.67
CA LEU A 141 -4.27 -28.36 7.07
C LEU A 141 -4.02 -27.22 6.07
N TYR A 142 -2.82 -27.17 5.47
CA TYR A 142 -2.47 -26.10 4.54
C TYR A 142 -1.41 -26.50 3.52
N VAL A 143 -1.42 -25.81 2.40
CA VAL A 143 -0.42 -25.93 1.33
C VAL A 143 0.34 -24.62 1.25
N ARG A 144 1.68 -24.70 1.19
CA ARG A 144 2.57 -23.54 1.01
C ARG A 144 3.13 -23.51 -0.40
N ASP A 145 2.74 -22.50 -1.16
CA ASP A 145 3.24 -22.22 -2.49
C ASP A 145 3.93 -20.85 -2.50
N TYR A 146 5.24 -20.85 -2.38
CA TYR A 146 6.01 -19.60 -2.33
C TYR A 146 6.13 -18.90 -3.68
N SER A 147 5.80 -19.54 -4.81
CA SER A 147 5.73 -18.88 -6.11
C SER A 147 4.65 -17.79 -6.17
N LYS A 148 3.64 -17.90 -5.30
CA LYS A 148 2.52 -16.96 -5.15
C LYS A 148 2.78 -15.89 -4.09
N CYS A 149 3.91 -15.95 -3.39
CA CYS A 149 4.24 -15.01 -2.33
C CYS A 149 4.72 -13.68 -2.92
N ILE A 150 3.99 -12.61 -2.64
CA ILE A 150 4.29 -11.24 -3.09
C ILE A 150 5.07 -10.42 -2.05
N LEU A 151 5.59 -11.04 -1.00
CA LEU A 151 6.38 -10.43 0.08
C LEU A 151 5.67 -9.24 0.74
N CYS A 152 4.36 -9.31 0.94
CA CYS A 152 3.57 -8.24 1.56
C CYS A 152 3.68 -8.18 3.08
N TYR A 153 4.26 -9.16 3.74
CA TYR A 153 4.49 -9.30 5.18
C TYR A 153 3.24 -9.42 6.06
N LYS A 154 2.02 -9.33 5.53
CA LYS A 154 0.78 -9.42 6.33
C LYS A 154 0.72 -10.68 7.23
N CYS A 155 1.15 -11.82 6.72
CA CYS A 155 1.17 -13.06 7.51
C CYS A 155 2.22 -13.04 8.62
N VAL A 156 3.35 -12.37 8.41
CA VAL A 156 4.42 -12.20 9.41
C VAL A 156 3.95 -11.28 10.52
N ASP A 157 3.39 -10.11 10.14
CA ASP A 157 2.91 -9.10 11.09
C ASP A 157 1.71 -9.63 11.88
N ALA A 158 0.76 -10.33 11.22
CA ALA A 158 -0.35 -10.96 11.92
C ALA A 158 0.09 -12.01 12.94
N CYS A 159 1.13 -12.78 12.62
CA CYS A 159 1.68 -13.76 13.56
C CYS A 159 2.43 -13.09 14.71
N GLY A 160 3.27 -12.11 14.43
CA GLY A 160 4.11 -11.44 15.43
C GLY A 160 3.33 -10.49 16.33
N GLU A 161 2.39 -9.71 15.77
CA GLU A 161 1.69 -8.66 16.51
C GLU A 161 0.40 -9.15 17.18
N GLN A 162 -0.35 -10.05 16.53
CA GLN A 162 -1.69 -10.40 16.99
C GLN A 162 -1.79 -11.80 17.59
N ALA A 163 -1.07 -12.77 17.06
CA ALA A 163 -1.26 -14.17 17.44
C ALA A 163 -0.22 -14.69 18.44
N GLN A 164 1.05 -14.40 18.22
CA GLN A 164 2.15 -14.93 19.03
C GLN A 164 3.34 -13.96 19.03
N ASN A 165 3.72 -13.50 20.17
CA ASN A 165 4.99 -12.81 20.39
C ASN A 165 6.10 -13.79 20.68
#